data_2f7519521c7dfebfaeb3c45af40cc3b6
#
_entry.id   2f7519521c7dfebfaeb3c45af40cc3b6
#
_cell.length_a   1.000
_cell.length_b   1.000
_cell.length_c   1.000
_cell.angle_alpha   90.00
_cell.angle_beta   90.00
_cell.angle_gamma   90.00
#
_symmetry.space_group_name_H-M   'P 1'
#
loop_
_entity.id
_entity.type
_entity.pdbx_description
1 polymer ?
#
loop_
_entity_poly.entity_id
_entity_poly.type
_entity_poly.pdbx_seq_one_letter_code
_entity_poly.pdbx_strand_id
1 'polypeptide(L)'
;MWYNHPIKLCGGKEEGNLKKRAAKMVSIIMMAAMLLTTPLAAQAAWSNPFTDVKPSAWYYEAVEYVNTNDLFSGTAVDQFSPEMPMSRGMFVTVLGKFQQVDTNDYPQVSFSDVKGNDYYAPYVEWAAKNKVVSGIGGGKFAPNSSITREQMATIFYKYAQLVGAETTFDSTKLLNFPDGAKVSEYAQQAMAWAVTHGVLAGSDGKLLPQGTATRAQTAQIFYNAHELLATQVEEPQPEKVWVVDEPGHYETVERLELVPVTVGEVGHWEDVFYTHWVYQCNTCGYTAETVEEINRHIENSITWVNNKPVGCGGYSMVSSEPEYTGEKYWVVDEPGHIEYQWQTVKEEIWVEEVGHWE
;
A
#
# COMPACT_ATOMS: atom_id res chain seq x y z
N MET A 1 67.52 -55.48 13.44
CA MET A 1 67.56 -55.55 11.96
C MET A 1 66.81 -54.33 11.39
N TRP A 2 67.58 -53.37 10.92
CA TRP A 2 67.06 -52.10 10.40
C TRP A 2 66.96 -52.18 8.89
N TYR A 3 65.82 -51.94 8.31
CA TYR A 3 65.67 -51.72 6.86
C TYR A 3 65.51 -50.23 6.55
N ASN A 4 66.56 -49.69 5.96
CA ASN A 4 66.53 -48.37 5.32
C ASN A 4 65.84 -48.51 3.94
N HIS A 5 64.81 -47.68 3.70
CA HIS A 5 64.32 -47.41 2.35
C HIS A 5 64.58 -45.94 2.00
N PRO A 6 65.16 -45.63 0.89
CA PRO A 6 65.42 -44.27 0.46
C PRO A 6 64.15 -43.60 -0.11
N ILE A 7 63.87 -42.40 0.37
CA ILE A 7 62.80 -41.51 -0.15
C ILE A 7 63.32 -40.95 -1.49
N LYS A 8 62.67 -41.29 -2.58
CA LYS A 8 62.84 -40.61 -3.86
C LYS A 8 62.12 -39.27 -3.87
N LEU A 9 62.84 -38.18 -3.82
CA LEU A 9 62.40 -36.82 -4.12
C LEU A 9 62.12 -36.70 -5.61
N CYS A 10 60.89 -36.70 -6.05
CA CYS A 10 60.46 -36.24 -7.35
C CYS A 10 60.33 -34.71 -7.33
N GLY A 11 61.44 -34.01 -7.58
CA GLY A 11 61.42 -32.61 -7.89
C GLY A 11 61.29 -32.42 -9.40
N GLY A 12 60.41 -31.57 -9.88
CA GLY A 12 60.51 -31.09 -11.24
C GLY A 12 59.23 -30.72 -12.01
N LYS A 13 58.06 -30.61 -11.40
CA LYS A 13 56.89 -30.18 -12.17
C LYS A 13 56.09 -29.00 -11.61
N GLU A 14 56.40 -28.48 -10.43
CA GLU A 14 55.62 -27.40 -9.84
C GLU A 14 56.04 -25.98 -10.24
N GLU A 15 57.30 -25.75 -10.60
CA GLU A 15 57.75 -24.37 -10.98
C GLU A 15 57.13 -23.85 -12.28
N GLY A 16 56.80 -24.73 -13.22
CA GLY A 16 56.18 -24.36 -14.50
C GLY A 16 54.70 -23.89 -14.35
N ASN A 17 54.01 -24.45 -13.35
CA ASN A 17 52.63 -24.13 -13.12
C ASN A 17 52.43 -22.83 -12.32
N LEU A 18 53.36 -22.51 -11.37
CA LEU A 18 53.33 -21.24 -10.63
C LEU A 18 53.54 -20.05 -11.55
N LYS A 19 54.48 -20.12 -12.50
CA LYS A 19 54.74 -19.03 -13.46
C LYS A 19 53.55 -18.80 -14.41
N LYS A 20 52.85 -19.87 -14.85
CA LYS A 20 51.66 -19.73 -15.68
C LYS A 20 50.45 -19.17 -14.86
N ARG A 21 50.32 -19.55 -13.58
CA ARG A 21 49.28 -19.00 -12.69
C ARG A 21 49.54 -17.51 -12.36
N ALA A 22 50.79 -17.11 -12.09
CA ALA A 22 51.15 -15.74 -11.87
C ALA A 22 50.94 -14.85 -13.12
N ALA A 23 51.22 -15.36 -14.32
CA ALA A 23 50.97 -14.64 -15.57
C ALA A 23 49.47 -14.46 -15.87
N LYS A 24 48.64 -15.50 -15.57
CA LYS A 24 47.19 -15.37 -15.68
C LYS A 24 46.59 -14.40 -14.66
N MET A 25 47.07 -14.40 -13.41
CA MET A 25 46.59 -13.44 -12.38
C MET A 25 46.96 -12.01 -12.73
N VAL A 26 48.11 -11.76 -13.27
CA VAL A 26 48.53 -10.39 -13.73
C VAL A 26 47.66 -9.94 -14.90
N SER A 27 47.28 -10.83 -15.83
CA SER A 27 46.37 -10.48 -16.92
C SER A 27 44.94 -10.22 -16.47
N ILE A 28 44.43 -10.96 -15.46
CA ILE A 28 43.09 -10.72 -14.85
C ILE A 28 43.09 -9.43 -14.07
N ILE A 29 44.16 -9.12 -13.31
CA ILE A 29 44.29 -7.85 -12.57
C ILE A 29 44.38 -6.66 -13.53
N MET A 30 45.05 -6.79 -14.69
CA MET A 30 45.06 -5.72 -15.69
C MET A 30 43.69 -5.55 -16.40
N MET A 31 42.94 -6.61 -16.61
CA MET A 31 41.60 -6.53 -17.18
C MET A 31 40.60 -5.93 -16.16
N ALA A 32 40.73 -6.28 -14.88
CA ALA A 32 39.92 -5.69 -13.79
C ALA A 32 40.26 -4.20 -13.57
N ALA A 33 41.53 -3.80 -13.75
CA ALA A 33 41.94 -2.40 -13.68
C ALA A 33 41.46 -1.56 -14.88
N MET A 34 41.24 -2.16 -16.06
CA MET A 34 40.63 -1.47 -17.21
C MET A 34 39.11 -1.34 -17.12
N LEU A 35 38.42 -2.22 -16.33
CA LEU A 35 36.96 -2.09 -16.09
C LEU A 35 36.63 -1.03 -15.03
N LEU A 36 37.60 -0.61 -14.21
CA LEU A 36 37.41 0.45 -13.21
C LEU A 36 37.62 1.88 -13.75
N THR A 37 37.91 2.03 -15.03
CA THR A 37 37.94 3.33 -15.72
C THR A 37 36.80 3.49 -16.70
N THR A 38 35.64 2.88 -16.46
CA THR A 38 34.43 3.44 -17.03
C THR A 38 34.34 4.85 -16.48
N PRO A 39 34.37 5.90 -17.32
CA PRO A 39 34.06 7.23 -16.81
C PRO A 39 32.73 7.06 -16.13
N LEU A 40 32.69 7.40 -14.84
CA LEU A 40 31.41 7.68 -14.17
C LEU A 40 30.72 8.62 -15.14
N ALA A 41 29.81 8.07 -15.97
CA ALA A 41 29.06 8.89 -16.89
C ALA A 41 28.45 9.95 -15.99
N ALA A 42 28.97 11.17 -16.09
CA ALA A 42 28.40 12.30 -15.40
C ALA A 42 26.94 12.25 -15.83
N GLN A 43 26.09 11.79 -14.95
CA GLN A 43 24.65 11.73 -15.19
C GLN A 43 24.32 13.16 -15.59
N ALA A 44 23.89 13.35 -16.84
CA ALA A 44 23.60 14.68 -17.33
C ALA A 44 22.65 15.30 -16.32
N ALA A 45 23.09 16.40 -15.69
CA ALA A 45 22.26 17.07 -14.69
C ALA A 45 20.89 17.33 -15.32
N TRP A 46 19.83 16.99 -14.59
CA TRP A 46 18.47 17.20 -15.07
C TRP A 46 18.29 18.62 -15.58
N SER A 47 17.84 18.74 -16.80
CA SER A 47 17.51 20.04 -17.39
C SER A 47 16.06 20.35 -17.05
N ASN A 48 15.84 21.25 -16.10
CA ASN A 48 14.50 21.67 -15.71
C ASN A 48 13.69 22.19 -16.91
N PRO A 49 12.62 21.49 -17.33
CA PRO A 49 11.80 21.93 -18.45
C PRO A 49 10.76 23.00 -18.06
N PHE A 50 10.63 23.34 -16.76
CA PHE A 50 9.55 24.18 -16.25
C PHE A 50 10.04 25.58 -15.90
N THR A 51 9.45 26.59 -16.52
CA THR A 51 9.80 28.01 -16.29
C THR A 51 9.28 28.54 -14.94
N ASP A 52 8.24 27.90 -14.38
CA ASP A 52 7.62 28.25 -13.10
C ASP A 52 8.22 27.49 -11.89
N VAL A 53 9.27 26.68 -12.10
CA VAL A 53 10.01 25.98 -11.04
C VAL A 53 11.41 26.56 -10.95
N LYS A 54 11.66 27.37 -9.92
CA LYS A 54 12.97 27.99 -9.71
C LYS A 54 13.94 27.04 -9.01
N PRO A 55 15.24 27.04 -9.33
CA PRO A 55 16.24 26.20 -8.64
C PRO A 55 16.31 26.44 -7.12
N SER A 56 15.91 27.63 -6.65
CA SER A 56 15.88 27.95 -5.22
C SER A 56 14.57 27.56 -4.51
N ALA A 57 13.61 26.97 -5.23
CA ALA A 57 12.35 26.55 -4.62
C ALA A 57 12.57 25.32 -3.73
N TRP A 58 11.93 25.29 -2.57
CA TRP A 58 12.03 24.19 -1.61
C TRP A 58 11.59 22.83 -2.18
N TYR A 59 10.79 22.84 -3.24
CA TYR A 59 10.29 21.67 -3.94
C TYR A 59 11.08 21.31 -5.20
N TYR A 60 12.22 21.99 -5.49
CA TYR A 60 12.94 21.81 -6.75
C TYR A 60 13.39 20.37 -6.97
N GLU A 61 14.06 19.77 -5.98
CA GLU A 61 14.53 18.38 -6.03
C GLU A 61 13.36 17.38 -6.11
N ALA A 62 12.27 17.69 -5.42
CA ALA A 62 11.07 16.89 -5.49
C ALA A 62 10.42 16.92 -6.89
N VAL A 63 10.41 18.09 -7.56
CA VAL A 63 9.92 18.21 -8.94
C VAL A 63 10.84 17.48 -9.91
N GLU A 64 12.16 17.59 -9.75
CA GLU A 64 13.14 16.82 -10.50
C GLU A 64 12.82 15.31 -10.38
N TYR A 65 12.70 14.80 -9.15
CA TYR A 65 12.42 13.40 -8.88
C TYR A 65 11.13 12.93 -9.57
N VAL A 66 10.01 13.63 -9.35
CA VAL A 66 8.74 13.18 -9.90
C VAL A 66 8.63 13.33 -11.41
N ASN A 67 9.39 14.25 -12.00
CA ASN A 67 9.43 14.43 -13.45
C ASN A 67 10.35 13.40 -14.12
N THR A 68 11.53 13.15 -13.55
CA THR A 68 12.50 12.17 -14.07
C THR A 68 11.95 10.74 -14.02
N ASN A 69 11.13 10.44 -13.01
CA ASN A 69 10.47 9.13 -12.86
C ASN A 69 9.08 9.06 -13.53
N ASP A 70 8.73 9.99 -14.42
CA ASP A 70 7.44 10.03 -15.14
C ASP A 70 6.20 10.02 -14.25
N LEU A 71 6.33 10.38 -12.96
CA LEU A 71 5.21 10.44 -12.02
C LEU A 71 4.32 11.65 -12.31
N PHE A 72 4.96 12.80 -12.57
CA PHE A 72 4.28 14.04 -12.91
C PHE A 72 4.71 14.53 -14.28
N SER A 73 3.73 14.85 -15.09
CA SER A 73 3.91 15.67 -16.29
C SER A 73 3.66 17.15 -15.97
N GLY A 74 4.12 18.04 -16.84
CA GLY A 74 3.70 19.44 -16.81
C GLY A 74 2.20 19.59 -17.01
N THR A 75 1.65 20.72 -16.60
CA THR A 75 0.28 21.11 -16.90
C THR A 75 0.17 21.79 -18.27
N ALA A 76 1.30 22.31 -18.76
CA ALA A 76 1.53 22.81 -20.11
C ALA A 76 2.97 22.49 -20.52
N VAL A 77 3.38 22.88 -21.72
CA VAL A 77 4.69 22.55 -22.30
C VAL A 77 5.86 22.89 -21.36
N ASP A 78 5.80 24.04 -20.70
CA ASP A 78 6.88 24.56 -19.83
C ASP A 78 6.38 24.96 -18.44
N GLN A 79 5.24 24.41 -18.00
CA GLN A 79 4.60 24.75 -16.72
C GLN A 79 4.38 23.51 -15.88
N PHE A 80 4.91 23.51 -14.68
CA PHE A 80 4.61 22.50 -13.63
C PHE A 80 3.37 22.85 -12.85
N SER A 81 3.07 24.12 -12.67
CA SER A 81 2.00 24.69 -11.84
C SER A 81 2.10 24.24 -10.37
N PRO A 82 3.18 24.58 -9.64
CA PRO A 82 3.46 24.07 -8.30
C PRO A 82 2.35 24.36 -7.28
N GLU A 83 1.70 25.51 -7.39
CA GLU A 83 0.62 25.93 -6.49
C GLU A 83 -0.78 25.41 -6.86
N MET A 84 -0.90 24.73 -7.97
CA MET A 84 -2.19 24.17 -8.41
C MET A 84 -2.65 23.08 -7.41
N PRO A 85 -3.92 23.13 -6.94
CA PRO A 85 -4.47 22.09 -6.08
C PRO A 85 -4.47 20.72 -6.76
N MET A 86 -4.14 19.69 -6.02
CA MET A 86 -4.26 18.29 -6.46
C MET A 86 -5.70 17.81 -6.31
N SER A 87 -6.23 17.14 -7.32
CA SER A 87 -7.46 16.38 -7.18
C SER A 87 -7.19 14.95 -6.69
N ARG A 88 -8.23 14.30 -6.17
CA ARG A 88 -8.15 12.89 -5.73
C ARG A 88 -7.79 11.95 -6.89
N GLY A 89 -8.36 12.19 -8.07
CA GLY A 89 -8.03 11.42 -9.28
C GLY A 89 -6.58 11.60 -9.72
N MET A 90 -6.07 12.84 -9.71
CA MET A 90 -4.65 13.12 -10.00
C MET A 90 -3.72 12.41 -9.01
N PHE A 91 -4.02 12.48 -7.72
CA PHE A 91 -3.19 11.87 -6.69
C PHE A 91 -3.10 10.34 -6.86
N VAL A 92 -4.24 9.67 -7.07
CA VAL A 92 -4.25 8.20 -7.24
C VAL A 92 -3.59 7.79 -8.55
N THR A 93 -3.67 8.62 -9.61
CA THR A 93 -2.91 8.40 -10.85
C THR A 93 -1.40 8.40 -10.60
N VAL A 94 -0.91 9.38 -9.84
CA VAL A 94 0.53 9.46 -9.49
C VAL A 94 0.94 8.26 -8.63
N LEU A 95 0.12 7.86 -7.68
CA LEU A 95 0.39 6.70 -6.84
C LEU A 95 0.43 5.40 -7.66
N GLY A 96 -0.49 5.22 -8.61
CA GLY A 96 -0.50 4.06 -9.48
C GLY A 96 0.69 4.03 -10.46
N LYS A 97 1.15 5.19 -10.94
CA LYS A 97 2.40 5.30 -11.69
C LYS A 97 3.62 4.97 -10.83
N PHE A 98 3.64 5.44 -9.59
CA PHE A 98 4.69 5.12 -8.63
C PHE A 98 4.80 3.62 -8.37
N GLN A 99 3.67 2.92 -8.30
CA GLN A 99 3.58 1.46 -8.20
C GLN A 99 3.81 0.74 -9.56
N GLN A 100 3.94 1.47 -10.67
CA GLN A 100 4.07 0.89 -12.02
C GLN A 100 2.89 -0.01 -12.42
N VAL A 101 1.68 0.37 -12.02
CA VAL A 101 0.45 -0.39 -12.29
C VAL A 101 0.23 -0.58 -13.78
N ASP A 102 0.08 -1.83 -14.23
CA ASP A 102 -0.40 -2.11 -15.60
C ASP A 102 -1.89 -1.77 -15.69
N THR A 103 -2.19 -0.73 -16.45
CA THR A 103 -3.56 -0.23 -16.60
C THR A 103 -4.48 -1.20 -17.35
N ASN A 104 -3.94 -2.16 -18.09
CA ASN A 104 -4.72 -3.17 -18.79
C ASN A 104 -5.40 -4.17 -17.84
N ASP A 105 -4.86 -4.33 -16.64
CA ASP A 105 -5.42 -5.23 -15.61
C ASP A 105 -6.68 -4.66 -14.95
N TYR A 106 -6.96 -3.36 -15.18
CA TYR A 106 -8.04 -2.63 -14.50
C TYR A 106 -9.00 -1.93 -15.50
N PRO A 107 -9.63 -2.68 -16.41
CA PRO A 107 -10.51 -2.11 -17.46
C PRO A 107 -11.89 -1.69 -16.92
N GLN A 108 -12.25 -2.10 -15.71
CA GLN A 108 -13.55 -1.82 -15.10
C GLN A 108 -13.50 -0.56 -14.24
N VAL A 109 -14.68 -0.04 -13.88
CA VAL A 109 -14.83 1.08 -12.94
C VAL A 109 -15.91 0.75 -11.92
N SER A 110 -15.52 0.81 -10.64
CA SER A 110 -16.40 0.49 -9.51
C SER A 110 -17.21 1.70 -9.01
N PHE A 111 -16.82 2.93 -9.38
CA PHE A 111 -17.47 4.15 -8.90
C PHE A 111 -18.31 4.80 -9.98
N SER A 112 -19.52 5.24 -9.62
CA SER A 112 -20.51 5.80 -10.55
C SER A 112 -20.12 7.16 -11.15
N ASP A 113 -19.18 7.88 -10.53
CA ASP A 113 -18.67 9.17 -10.97
C ASP A 113 -17.27 9.09 -11.63
N VAL A 114 -16.81 7.88 -11.96
CA VAL A 114 -15.60 7.60 -12.72
C VAL A 114 -16.01 6.96 -14.05
N LYS A 115 -15.57 7.52 -15.17
CA LYS A 115 -15.83 6.95 -16.50
C LYS A 115 -14.64 6.12 -16.95
N GLY A 116 -14.88 5.03 -17.65
CA GLY A 116 -13.82 4.12 -18.11
C GLY A 116 -12.77 4.76 -19.04
N ASN A 117 -13.08 5.87 -19.68
CA ASN A 117 -12.15 6.64 -20.52
C ASN A 117 -11.47 7.81 -19.79
N ASP A 118 -11.72 8.01 -18.50
CA ASP A 118 -10.98 8.98 -17.71
C ASP A 118 -9.56 8.45 -17.45
N TYR A 119 -8.55 9.32 -17.60
CA TYR A 119 -7.13 8.93 -17.46
C TYR A 119 -6.79 8.32 -16.10
N TYR A 120 -7.55 8.66 -15.07
CA TYR A 120 -7.38 8.15 -13.70
C TYR A 120 -8.16 6.85 -13.44
N ALA A 121 -9.05 6.44 -14.35
CA ALA A 121 -9.97 5.33 -14.11
C ALA A 121 -9.27 4.01 -13.72
N PRO A 122 -8.27 3.50 -14.47
CA PRO A 122 -7.60 2.25 -14.12
C PRO A 122 -6.84 2.34 -12.79
N TYR A 123 -6.27 3.49 -12.47
CA TYR A 123 -5.56 3.70 -11.21
C TYR A 123 -6.50 3.76 -10.01
N VAL A 124 -7.69 4.38 -10.20
CA VAL A 124 -8.74 4.40 -9.17
C VAL A 124 -9.26 2.99 -8.92
N GLU A 125 -9.47 2.19 -9.98
CA GLU A 125 -9.90 0.80 -9.85
C GLU A 125 -8.84 -0.07 -9.16
N TRP A 126 -7.57 0.04 -9.57
CA TRP A 126 -6.46 -0.60 -8.88
C TRP A 126 -6.44 -0.28 -7.38
N ALA A 127 -6.49 1.01 -7.05
CA ALA A 127 -6.41 1.44 -5.66
C ALA A 127 -7.63 1.01 -4.83
N ALA A 128 -8.80 0.91 -5.44
CA ALA A 128 -10.01 0.43 -4.80
C ALA A 128 -9.95 -1.08 -4.53
N LYS A 129 -9.56 -1.88 -5.54
CA LYS A 129 -9.40 -3.34 -5.41
C LYS A 129 -8.39 -3.72 -4.33
N ASN A 130 -7.31 -2.94 -4.23
CA ASN A 130 -6.28 -3.15 -3.21
C ASN A 130 -6.57 -2.43 -1.88
N LYS A 131 -7.80 -1.94 -1.68
CA LYS A 131 -8.24 -1.25 -0.45
C LYS A 131 -7.39 -0.02 -0.07
N VAL A 132 -6.56 0.49 -0.99
CA VAL A 132 -5.73 1.69 -0.81
C VAL A 132 -6.60 2.94 -0.75
N VAL A 133 -7.68 2.98 -1.54
CA VAL A 133 -8.69 4.05 -1.47
C VAL A 133 -10.06 3.50 -1.17
N SER A 134 -10.89 4.36 -0.59
CA SER A 134 -12.32 4.15 -0.41
C SER A 134 -13.08 5.27 -1.11
N GLY A 135 -14.34 5.03 -1.49
CA GLY A 135 -15.25 6.06 -1.95
C GLY A 135 -15.62 7.05 -0.84
N ILE A 136 -16.32 8.10 -1.22
CA ILE A 136 -16.87 9.12 -0.30
C ILE A 136 -18.30 8.80 0.15
N GLY A 137 -18.80 7.61 -0.16
CA GLY A 137 -20.17 7.19 0.05
C GLY A 137 -21.01 7.28 -1.23
N GLY A 138 -22.17 6.59 -1.23
CA GLY A 138 -23.09 6.59 -2.36
C GLY A 138 -22.51 6.04 -3.68
N GLY A 139 -21.51 5.15 -3.60
CA GLY A 139 -20.85 4.59 -4.78
C GLY A 139 -20.00 5.58 -5.57
N LYS A 140 -19.53 6.67 -4.94
CA LYS A 140 -18.74 7.74 -5.57
C LYS A 140 -17.32 7.80 -5.03
N PHE A 141 -16.37 8.14 -5.91
CA PHE A 141 -14.96 8.39 -5.59
C PHE A 141 -14.62 9.87 -5.42
N ALA A 142 -15.34 10.76 -6.09
CA ALA A 142 -15.09 12.19 -6.20
C ALA A 142 -13.71 12.54 -6.82
N PRO A 143 -13.40 12.08 -8.05
CA PRO A 143 -12.07 12.22 -8.66
C PRO A 143 -11.63 13.67 -8.86
N ASN A 144 -12.57 14.58 -9.11
CA ASN A 144 -12.32 16.00 -9.37
C ASN A 144 -12.28 16.86 -8.09
N SER A 145 -12.63 16.31 -6.93
CA SER A 145 -12.52 17.04 -5.67
C SER A 145 -11.07 17.19 -5.28
N SER A 146 -10.71 18.34 -4.71
CA SER A 146 -9.39 18.54 -4.14
C SER A 146 -9.13 17.53 -3.04
N ILE A 147 -7.91 16.99 -3.00
CA ILE A 147 -7.49 16.05 -1.94
C ILE A 147 -6.97 16.84 -0.74
N THR A 148 -7.36 16.44 0.47
CA THR A 148 -6.82 17.00 1.70
C THR A 148 -5.53 16.30 2.11
N ARG A 149 -4.73 16.98 2.95
CA ARG A 149 -3.47 16.44 3.46
C ARG A 149 -3.67 15.17 4.30
N GLU A 150 -4.72 15.12 5.12
CA GLU A 150 -5.06 13.91 5.87
C GLU A 150 -5.55 12.75 5.00
N GLN A 151 -6.26 13.06 3.90
CA GLN A 151 -6.66 12.05 2.93
C GLN A 151 -5.45 11.47 2.18
N MET A 152 -4.49 12.32 1.80
CA MET A 152 -3.24 11.85 1.20
C MET A 152 -2.47 10.94 2.14
N ALA A 153 -2.26 11.36 3.40
CA ALA A 153 -1.58 10.55 4.40
C ALA A 153 -2.29 9.19 4.59
N THR A 154 -3.64 9.19 4.61
CA THR A 154 -4.42 7.95 4.74
C THR A 154 -4.21 7.00 3.56
N ILE A 155 -4.16 7.52 2.34
CA ILE A 155 -3.91 6.72 1.14
C ILE A 155 -2.48 6.19 1.14
N PHE A 156 -1.48 7.01 1.46
CA PHE A 156 -0.09 6.57 1.56
C PHE A 156 0.13 5.51 2.65
N TYR A 157 -0.50 5.67 3.80
CA TYR A 157 -0.40 4.69 4.89
C TYR A 157 -0.96 3.33 4.47
N LYS A 158 -2.13 3.31 3.82
CA LYS A 158 -2.72 2.07 3.27
C LYS A 158 -1.85 1.48 2.16
N TYR A 159 -1.24 2.32 1.35
CA TYR A 159 -0.29 1.87 0.34
C TYR A 159 0.97 1.27 0.97
N ALA A 160 1.53 1.89 2.02
CA ALA A 160 2.64 1.33 2.78
C ALA A 160 2.30 -0.05 3.36
N GLN A 161 1.09 -0.22 3.89
CA GLN A 161 0.60 -1.53 4.33
C GLN A 161 0.53 -2.55 3.17
N LEU A 162 0.04 -2.13 2.01
CA LEU A 162 -0.06 -2.99 0.82
C LEU A 162 1.30 -3.51 0.35
N VAL A 163 2.33 -2.66 0.37
CA VAL A 163 3.69 -3.03 -0.08
C VAL A 163 4.57 -3.59 1.05
N GLY A 164 4.02 -3.82 2.23
CA GLY A 164 4.77 -4.36 3.37
C GLY A 164 5.82 -3.41 3.96
N ALA A 165 5.72 -2.11 3.68
CA ALA A 165 6.63 -1.12 4.24
C ALA A 165 6.40 -0.93 5.75
N GLU A 166 7.36 -0.32 6.43
CA GLU A 166 7.24 -0.02 7.86
C GLU A 166 6.05 0.89 8.15
N THR A 167 5.12 0.43 9.00
CA THR A 167 3.89 1.14 9.35
C THR A 167 3.79 1.51 10.82
N THR A 168 4.86 1.34 11.60
CA THR A 168 4.91 1.82 12.98
C THR A 168 4.75 3.35 13.03
N PHE A 169 4.14 3.85 14.08
CA PHE A 169 3.90 5.30 14.24
C PHE A 169 3.97 5.72 15.70
N ASP A 170 4.32 6.98 15.91
CA ASP A 170 4.27 7.63 17.21
C ASP A 170 3.17 8.70 17.20
N SER A 171 2.05 8.39 17.85
CA SER A 171 0.90 9.30 17.91
C SER A 171 1.23 10.62 18.64
N THR A 172 2.25 10.64 19.50
CA THR A 172 2.67 11.84 20.21
C THR A 172 3.28 12.89 19.28
N LYS A 173 3.77 12.48 18.10
CA LYS A 173 4.28 13.42 17.09
C LYS A 173 3.26 14.44 16.61
N LEU A 174 1.97 14.10 16.63
CA LEU A 174 0.89 15.03 16.28
C LEU A 174 0.78 16.19 17.30
N LEU A 175 1.17 15.95 18.55
CA LEU A 175 1.12 16.97 19.61
C LEU A 175 2.17 18.07 19.42
N ASN A 176 3.16 17.84 18.58
CA ASN A 176 4.16 18.85 18.21
C ASN A 176 3.58 19.97 17.33
N PHE A 177 2.36 19.80 16.85
CA PHE A 177 1.69 20.77 15.98
C PHE A 177 0.45 21.36 16.68
N PRO A 178 0.26 22.69 16.61
CA PRO A 178 -0.83 23.37 17.29
C PRO A 178 -2.22 22.95 16.79
N ASP A 179 -2.28 22.37 15.62
CA ASP A 179 -3.51 21.86 14.98
C ASP A 179 -3.56 20.32 14.89
N GLY A 180 -2.66 19.62 15.59
CA GLY A 180 -2.64 18.16 15.62
C GLY A 180 -3.96 17.54 16.09
N ALA A 181 -4.63 18.19 17.07
CA ALA A 181 -5.95 17.76 17.54
C ALA A 181 -7.08 17.95 16.51
N LYS A 182 -6.83 18.63 15.38
CA LYS A 182 -7.81 18.79 14.28
C LYS A 182 -7.77 17.66 13.27
N VAL A 183 -6.82 16.74 13.40
CA VAL A 183 -6.77 15.55 12.54
C VAL A 183 -8.01 14.71 12.78
N SER A 184 -8.74 14.39 11.70
CA SER A 184 -9.93 13.55 11.78
C SER A 184 -9.59 12.16 12.33
N GLU A 185 -10.51 11.56 13.09
CA GLU A 185 -10.29 10.28 13.77
C GLU A 185 -9.78 9.20 12.80
N TYR A 186 -10.40 9.08 11.62
CA TYR A 186 -10.00 8.09 10.60
C TYR A 186 -8.57 8.28 10.08
N ALA A 187 -7.98 9.45 10.22
CA ALA A 187 -6.68 9.80 9.67
C ALA A 187 -5.57 9.88 10.73
N GLN A 188 -5.89 9.73 12.01
CA GLN A 188 -4.91 9.93 13.10
C GLN A 188 -3.70 9.02 12.97
N GLN A 189 -3.90 7.72 12.73
CA GLN A 189 -2.81 6.77 12.54
C GLN A 189 -1.96 7.13 11.33
N ALA A 190 -2.59 7.39 10.20
CA ALA A 190 -1.92 7.72 8.96
C ALA A 190 -1.12 9.02 9.03
N MET A 191 -1.69 10.05 9.66
CA MET A 191 -0.99 11.32 9.88
C MET A 191 0.18 11.16 10.86
N ALA A 192 0.00 10.39 11.94
CA ALA A 192 1.08 10.09 12.88
C ALA A 192 2.21 9.31 12.19
N TRP A 193 1.88 8.31 11.39
CA TRP A 193 2.83 7.58 10.58
C TRP A 193 3.58 8.49 9.61
N ALA A 194 2.87 9.29 8.83
CA ALA A 194 3.47 10.18 7.84
C ALA A 194 4.44 11.19 8.47
N VAL A 195 4.11 11.70 9.66
CA VAL A 195 4.99 12.60 10.42
C VAL A 195 6.17 11.83 11.04
N THR A 196 5.94 10.62 11.56
CA THR A 196 6.98 9.80 12.18
C THR A 196 8.11 9.48 11.19
N HIS A 197 7.73 9.13 9.96
CA HIS A 197 8.67 8.75 8.89
C HIS A 197 9.07 9.92 7.98
N GLY A 198 8.71 11.16 8.30
CA GLY A 198 9.08 12.34 7.51
C GLY A 198 8.40 12.42 6.14
N VAL A 199 7.45 11.54 5.84
CA VAL A 199 6.67 11.57 4.58
C VAL A 199 5.90 12.87 4.45
N LEU A 200 5.35 13.35 5.56
CA LEU A 200 4.62 14.61 5.61
C LEU A 200 5.19 15.50 6.71
N ALA A 201 5.66 16.67 6.30
CA ALA A 201 6.06 17.74 7.20
C ALA A 201 4.95 18.78 7.38
N GLY A 202 5.04 19.58 8.41
CA GLY A 202 4.17 20.74 8.58
C GLY A 202 4.44 21.83 7.53
N SER A 203 3.47 22.71 7.34
CA SER A 203 3.60 23.95 6.61
C SER A 203 3.39 25.11 7.59
N ASP A 204 4.34 26.02 7.69
CA ASP A 204 4.35 27.12 8.66
C ASP A 204 4.07 26.65 10.10
N GLY A 205 4.67 25.50 10.47
CA GLY A 205 4.52 24.92 11.81
C GLY A 205 3.15 24.28 12.10
N LYS A 206 2.32 24.04 11.08
CA LYS A 206 0.99 23.40 11.19
C LYS A 206 0.87 22.19 10.27
N LEU A 207 0.07 21.21 10.66
CA LEU A 207 -0.25 20.03 9.83
C LEU A 207 -1.23 20.37 8.71
N LEU A 208 -2.17 21.26 8.95
CA LEU A 208 -3.26 21.63 8.05
C LEU A 208 -4.02 20.40 7.52
N PRO A 209 -4.55 19.49 8.36
CA PRO A 209 -5.05 18.20 7.95
C PRO A 209 -6.16 18.28 6.90
N GLN A 210 -7.11 19.22 7.04
CA GLN A 210 -8.19 19.45 6.07
C GLN A 210 -7.78 20.42 4.94
N GLY A 211 -6.54 20.95 4.97
CA GLY A 211 -6.03 21.83 3.92
C GLY A 211 -5.82 21.04 2.63
N THR A 212 -6.11 21.67 1.49
CA THR A 212 -5.84 21.11 0.17
C THR A 212 -4.34 21.09 -0.08
N ALA A 213 -3.83 19.98 -0.62
CA ALA A 213 -2.44 19.89 -1.07
C ALA A 213 -2.26 20.46 -2.46
N THR A 214 -1.14 21.14 -2.67
CA THR A 214 -0.71 21.58 -4.00
C THR A 214 0.11 20.51 -4.71
N ARG A 215 0.37 20.70 -6.01
CA ARG A 215 1.22 19.81 -6.80
C ARG A 215 2.65 19.77 -6.24
N ALA A 216 3.22 20.91 -5.85
CA ALA A 216 4.54 20.95 -5.22
C ALA A 216 4.59 20.17 -3.90
N GLN A 217 3.60 20.36 -3.03
CA GLN A 217 3.50 19.61 -1.78
C GLN A 217 3.34 18.10 -2.03
N THR A 218 2.57 17.74 -3.04
CA THR A 218 2.39 16.33 -3.40
C THR A 218 3.69 15.74 -3.97
N ALA A 219 4.41 16.45 -4.83
CA ALA A 219 5.71 16.02 -5.32
C ALA A 219 6.69 15.78 -4.16
N GLN A 220 6.72 16.69 -3.18
CA GLN A 220 7.56 16.54 -1.98
C GLN A 220 7.20 15.29 -1.16
N ILE A 221 5.92 14.98 -1.03
CA ILE A 221 5.48 13.77 -0.30
C ILE A 221 5.96 12.50 -1.01
N PHE A 222 5.86 12.42 -2.35
CA PHE A 222 6.40 11.29 -3.11
C PHE A 222 7.93 11.21 -3.00
N TYR A 223 8.61 12.34 -3.05
CA TYR A 223 10.07 12.41 -2.86
C TYR A 223 10.48 11.94 -1.47
N ASN A 224 9.77 12.35 -0.41
CA ASN A 224 10.05 11.92 0.95
C ASN A 224 9.74 10.44 1.20
N ALA A 225 8.75 9.90 0.51
CA ALA A 225 8.27 8.54 0.71
C ALA A 225 9.05 7.49 -0.09
N HIS A 226 9.77 7.89 -1.14
CA HIS A 226 10.31 6.92 -2.11
C HIS A 226 11.31 5.95 -1.49
N GLU A 227 12.20 6.40 -0.61
CA GLU A 227 13.16 5.53 0.05
C GLU A 227 12.47 4.58 1.04
N LEU A 228 11.52 5.10 1.85
CA LEU A 228 10.75 4.29 2.79
C LEU A 228 9.97 3.17 2.10
N LEU A 229 9.44 3.46 0.90
CA LEU A 229 8.60 2.53 0.15
C LEU A 229 9.43 1.64 -0.81
N ALA A 230 10.65 2.05 -1.15
CA ALA A 230 11.58 1.27 -1.98
C ALA A 230 12.37 0.24 -1.16
N THR A 231 12.61 0.49 0.12
CA THR A 231 13.48 -0.34 0.97
C THR A 231 12.91 -1.72 1.31
N GLN A 232 11.69 -2.03 0.90
CA GLN A 232 11.09 -3.34 1.18
C GLN A 232 11.35 -4.38 0.07
N VAL A 233 12.01 -4.00 -1.00
CA VAL A 233 12.55 -4.93 -2.00
C VAL A 233 14.09 -4.86 -1.93
N GLU A 234 14.69 -5.12 -0.77
CA GLU A 234 15.98 -5.77 -0.83
C GLU A 234 15.70 -7.17 -1.41
N GLU A 235 15.90 -7.31 -2.72
CA GLU A 235 16.20 -8.63 -3.24
C GLU A 235 17.28 -9.20 -2.33
N PRO A 236 17.07 -10.37 -1.69
CA PRO A 236 18.13 -10.97 -0.92
C PRO A 236 19.34 -11.05 -1.83
N GLN A 237 20.40 -10.35 -1.47
CA GLN A 237 21.68 -10.46 -2.18
C GLN A 237 21.93 -11.96 -2.29
N PRO A 238 22.04 -12.55 -3.48
CA PRO A 238 22.27 -13.97 -3.58
C PRO A 238 23.50 -14.28 -2.73
N GLU A 239 23.31 -15.14 -1.72
CA GLU A 239 24.46 -15.62 -0.96
C GLU A 239 25.44 -16.16 -1.97
N LYS A 240 26.66 -15.64 -1.94
CA LYS A 240 27.71 -16.14 -2.82
C LYS A 240 27.91 -17.61 -2.50
N VAL A 241 27.40 -18.48 -3.34
CA VAL A 241 27.55 -19.92 -3.19
C VAL A 241 28.86 -20.35 -3.84
N TRP A 242 29.70 -21.01 -3.09
CA TRP A 242 30.92 -21.62 -3.64
C TRP A 242 30.53 -22.89 -4.37
N VAL A 243 30.62 -22.87 -5.69
CA VAL A 243 30.38 -24.06 -6.55
C VAL A 243 31.69 -24.77 -6.76
N VAL A 244 31.74 -26.04 -6.36
CA VAL A 244 32.94 -26.86 -6.48
C VAL A 244 33.02 -27.44 -7.89
N ASP A 245 34.19 -27.29 -8.57
CA ASP A 245 34.44 -27.75 -9.93
C ASP A 245 34.42 -29.26 -10.03
N GLU A 246 33.38 -29.85 -10.61
CA GLU A 246 33.41 -31.19 -11.22
C GLU A 246 32.87 -31.11 -12.64
N PRO A 247 33.54 -31.73 -13.64
CA PRO A 247 33.15 -31.59 -15.04
C PRO A 247 31.78 -32.20 -15.32
N GLY A 248 30.87 -31.42 -15.86
CA GLY A 248 29.66 -31.86 -16.52
C GLY A 248 28.60 -32.53 -15.65
N HIS A 249 28.30 -32.02 -14.48
CA HIS A 249 27.26 -32.57 -13.62
C HIS A 249 26.17 -31.55 -13.28
N TYR A 250 25.03 -32.06 -12.81
CA TYR A 250 23.96 -31.24 -12.24
C TYR A 250 24.12 -31.18 -10.73
N GLU A 251 24.09 -29.98 -10.16
CA GLU A 251 24.01 -29.79 -8.75
C GLU A 251 22.64 -29.24 -8.34
N THR A 252 22.13 -29.72 -7.21
CA THR A 252 20.93 -29.16 -6.60
C THR A 252 21.33 -28.01 -5.70
N VAL A 253 20.97 -26.80 -6.08
CA VAL A 253 21.19 -25.62 -5.26
C VAL A 253 19.91 -25.30 -4.50
N GLU A 254 20.07 -25.08 -3.21
CA GLU A 254 18.98 -24.61 -2.36
C GLU A 254 19.05 -23.08 -2.26
N ARG A 255 18.00 -22.40 -2.68
CA ARG A 255 17.87 -20.96 -2.48
C ARG A 255 16.62 -20.65 -1.69
N LEU A 256 16.67 -19.57 -0.92
CA LEU A 256 15.49 -19.03 -0.28
C LEU A 256 14.74 -18.18 -1.29
N GLU A 257 13.48 -18.48 -1.48
CA GLU A 257 12.60 -17.73 -2.36
C GLU A 257 11.38 -17.25 -1.54
N LEU A 258 11.00 -16.00 -1.76
CA LEU A 258 9.84 -15.43 -1.12
C LEU A 258 8.59 -15.83 -1.89
N VAL A 259 7.85 -16.79 -1.35
CA VAL A 259 6.69 -17.37 -2.00
C VAL A 259 5.42 -16.79 -1.39
N PRO A 260 4.47 -16.33 -2.22
CA PRO A 260 3.18 -15.88 -1.73
C PRO A 260 2.37 -17.06 -1.21
N VAL A 261 1.92 -16.96 0.03
CA VAL A 261 1.03 -17.93 0.68
C VAL A 261 -0.31 -17.25 0.92
N THR A 262 -1.36 -17.81 0.35
CA THR A 262 -2.71 -17.32 0.59
C THR A 262 -3.17 -17.77 1.97
N VAL A 263 -3.36 -16.82 2.86
CA VAL A 263 -4.02 -17.05 4.15
C VAL A 263 -5.51 -16.88 3.94
N GLY A 264 -6.26 -17.95 4.21
CA GLY A 264 -7.71 -17.94 4.05
C GLY A 264 -8.38 -16.97 5.01
N GLU A 265 -9.56 -16.53 4.62
CA GLU A 265 -10.44 -15.73 5.45
C GLU A 265 -10.89 -16.55 6.68
N VAL A 266 -10.77 -15.95 7.85
CA VAL A 266 -11.30 -16.51 9.10
C VAL A 266 -12.58 -15.77 9.46
N GLY A 267 -13.62 -16.49 9.75
CA GLY A 267 -14.88 -15.90 10.09
C GLY A 267 -15.84 -16.92 10.73
N HIS A 268 -16.99 -16.48 11.06
CA HIS A 268 -18.05 -17.29 11.63
C HIS A 268 -19.41 -16.92 11.05
N TRP A 269 -20.36 -17.85 11.19
CA TRP A 269 -21.73 -17.64 10.75
C TRP A 269 -22.59 -17.03 11.85
N GLU A 270 -23.21 -15.89 11.58
CA GLU A 270 -24.20 -15.29 12.46
C GLU A 270 -25.61 -15.47 11.93
N ASP A 271 -26.54 -15.67 12.85
CA ASP A 271 -27.96 -15.79 12.53
C ASP A 271 -28.54 -14.41 12.20
N VAL A 272 -29.32 -14.34 11.13
CA VAL A 272 -30.04 -13.13 10.75
C VAL A 272 -31.35 -13.04 11.51
N PHE A 273 -31.49 -11.99 12.27
CA PHE A 273 -32.70 -11.65 12.98
C PHE A 273 -33.33 -10.42 12.34
N TYR A 274 -34.66 -10.50 12.21
CA TYR A 274 -35.47 -9.40 11.70
C TYR A 274 -36.24 -8.77 12.85
N THR A 275 -36.15 -7.45 12.98
CA THR A 275 -37.01 -6.66 13.84
C THR A 275 -37.77 -5.66 13.00
N HIS A 276 -39.05 -5.56 13.18
CA HIS A 276 -39.88 -4.56 12.52
C HIS A 276 -40.53 -3.63 13.56
N TRP A 277 -40.92 -2.48 13.11
CA TRP A 277 -41.57 -1.50 13.97
C TRP A 277 -43.08 -1.80 13.99
N VAL A 278 -43.64 -1.87 15.20
CA VAL A 278 -45.06 -2.04 15.42
C VAL A 278 -45.62 -0.87 16.24
N TYR A 279 -46.88 -0.60 16.07
CA TYR A 279 -47.58 0.39 16.88
C TYR A 279 -48.06 -0.29 18.15
N GLN A 280 -47.66 0.21 19.32
CA GLN A 280 -48.06 -0.34 20.60
C GLN A 280 -48.93 0.67 21.34
N CYS A 281 -50.11 0.21 21.81
CA CYS A 281 -50.97 0.99 22.65
C CYS A 281 -50.29 1.33 23.99
N ASN A 282 -50.16 2.61 24.31
CA ASN A 282 -49.50 3.07 25.53
C ASN A 282 -50.25 2.71 26.82
N THR A 283 -51.52 2.29 26.72
CA THR A 283 -52.34 1.98 27.86
C THR A 283 -52.40 0.47 28.19
N CYS A 284 -52.55 -0.38 27.20
CA CYS A 284 -52.77 -1.83 27.45
C CYS A 284 -51.70 -2.72 26.81
N GLY A 285 -50.73 -2.16 26.05
CA GLY A 285 -49.66 -2.90 25.41
C GLY A 285 -50.08 -3.66 24.11
N TYR A 286 -51.31 -3.54 23.63
CA TYR A 286 -51.74 -4.14 22.36
C TYR A 286 -50.86 -3.63 21.22
N THR A 287 -50.41 -4.52 20.36
CA THR A 287 -49.59 -4.20 19.19
C THR A 287 -50.34 -4.38 17.88
N ALA A 288 -50.05 -3.54 16.90
CA ALA A 288 -50.61 -3.60 15.56
C ALA A 288 -49.51 -3.23 14.53
N GLU A 289 -49.63 -3.78 13.34
CA GLU A 289 -48.67 -3.50 12.25
C GLU A 289 -48.95 -2.18 11.51
N THR A 290 -50.20 -1.73 11.56
CA THR A 290 -50.61 -0.51 10.86
C THR A 290 -51.26 0.52 11.81
N VAL A 291 -51.21 1.80 11.36
CA VAL A 291 -51.83 2.92 12.06
C VAL A 291 -53.36 2.74 12.12
N GLU A 292 -53.98 2.18 11.10
CA GLU A 292 -55.40 1.95 11.04
C GLU A 292 -55.84 0.90 12.08
N GLU A 293 -55.06 -0.14 12.28
CA GLU A 293 -55.36 -1.18 13.26
C GLU A 293 -55.22 -0.66 14.69
N ILE A 294 -54.16 0.08 15.00
CA ILE A 294 -53.97 0.64 16.35
C ILE A 294 -55.01 1.69 16.67
N ASN A 295 -55.40 2.52 15.71
CA ASN A 295 -56.46 3.50 15.87
C ASN A 295 -57.80 2.82 16.10
N ARG A 296 -58.15 1.75 15.33
CA ARG A 296 -59.36 0.94 15.54
C ARG A 296 -59.38 0.30 16.93
N HIS A 297 -58.23 -0.19 17.40
CA HIS A 297 -58.12 -0.70 18.77
C HIS A 297 -58.45 0.38 19.81
N ILE A 298 -57.85 1.60 19.67
CA ILE A 298 -58.08 2.74 20.57
C ILE A 298 -59.56 3.14 20.55
N GLU A 299 -60.16 3.31 19.38
CA GLU A 299 -61.55 3.68 19.21
C GLU A 299 -62.51 2.63 19.83
N ASN A 300 -62.27 1.36 19.61
CA ASN A 300 -63.08 0.26 20.15
C ASN A 300 -62.90 0.07 21.65
N SER A 301 -61.80 0.54 22.23
CA SER A 301 -61.53 0.43 23.66
C SER A 301 -62.15 1.57 24.50
N ILE A 302 -62.59 2.67 23.88
CA ILE A 302 -63.14 3.82 24.58
C ILE A 302 -64.56 3.49 25.03
N THR A 303 -64.75 3.55 26.37
CA THR A 303 -66.05 3.50 27.00
C THR A 303 -66.30 4.82 27.74
N TRP A 304 -67.55 5.23 27.86
CA TRP A 304 -67.93 6.45 28.56
C TRP A 304 -68.42 6.13 29.96
N VAL A 305 -67.72 6.62 30.97
CA VAL A 305 -68.10 6.50 32.37
C VAL A 305 -68.22 7.90 32.95
N ASN A 306 -69.44 8.22 33.44
CA ASN A 306 -69.72 9.57 34.03
C ASN A 306 -69.35 10.73 33.11
N ASN A 307 -69.66 10.64 31.82
CA ASN A 307 -69.32 11.63 30.79
C ASN A 307 -67.81 11.84 30.56
N LYS A 308 -66.98 10.92 30.97
CA LYS A 308 -65.53 10.94 30.66
C LYS A 308 -65.16 9.71 29.85
N PRO A 309 -64.36 9.85 28.79
CA PRO A 309 -63.85 8.71 28.04
C PRO A 309 -62.85 7.96 28.91
N VAL A 310 -63.00 6.64 28.99
CA VAL A 310 -62.08 5.72 29.65
C VAL A 310 -61.70 4.64 28.64
N GLY A 311 -60.48 4.43 28.44
CA GLY A 311 -59.97 3.44 27.48
C GLY A 311 -58.54 3.75 27.03
N CYS A 312 -58.11 3.15 25.95
CA CYS A 312 -56.78 3.38 25.39
C CYS A 312 -56.71 4.77 24.73
N GLY A 313 -55.67 5.53 25.03
CA GLY A 313 -55.59 6.97 24.69
C GLY A 313 -54.43 7.36 23.74
N GLY A 314 -53.65 6.44 23.29
CA GLY A 314 -52.52 6.71 22.40
C GLY A 314 -51.65 5.52 22.14
N TYR A 315 -50.70 5.68 21.20
CA TYR A 315 -49.75 4.64 20.85
C TYR A 315 -48.34 5.21 20.62
N SER A 316 -47.36 4.32 20.68
CA SER A 316 -45.98 4.60 20.32
C SER A 316 -45.50 3.54 19.31
N MET A 317 -44.48 3.87 18.52
CA MET A 317 -43.77 2.87 17.73
C MET A 317 -42.73 2.19 18.62
N VAL A 318 -42.74 0.87 18.62
CA VAL A 318 -41.73 0.05 19.32
C VAL A 318 -41.19 -0.99 18.36
N SER A 319 -39.97 -1.44 18.56
CA SER A 319 -39.44 -2.57 17.81
C SER A 319 -40.08 -3.86 18.29
N SER A 320 -40.39 -4.76 17.37
CA SER A 320 -40.80 -6.13 17.72
C SER A 320 -39.62 -6.87 18.39
N GLU A 321 -39.94 -7.97 19.08
CA GLU A 321 -38.92 -8.94 19.43
C GLU A 321 -38.23 -9.44 18.15
N PRO A 322 -36.89 -9.69 18.20
CA PRO A 322 -36.17 -10.22 17.05
C PRO A 322 -36.70 -11.60 16.64
N GLU A 323 -37.04 -11.74 15.36
CA GLU A 323 -37.45 -13.02 14.77
C GLU A 323 -36.32 -13.59 13.92
N TYR A 324 -36.01 -14.87 14.12
CA TYR A 324 -35.01 -15.58 13.34
C TYR A 324 -35.53 -15.82 11.91
N THR A 325 -34.81 -15.33 10.92
CA THR A 325 -35.19 -15.43 9.51
C THR A 325 -34.93 -16.80 8.90
N GLY A 326 -34.17 -17.66 9.56
CA GLY A 326 -33.68 -18.93 9.01
C GLY A 326 -32.44 -18.76 8.13
N GLU A 327 -31.96 -17.53 7.97
CA GLU A 327 -30.79 -17.20 7.19
C GLU A 327 -29.60 -16.93 8.10
N LYS A 328 -28.41 -17.10 7.55
CA LYS A 328 -27.13 -16.77 8.20
C LYS A 328 -26.30 -15.93 7.25
N TYR A 329 -25.54 -15.01 7.79
CA TYR A 329 -24.50 -14.30 7.04
C TYR A 329 -23.14 -14.61 7.60
N TRP A 330 -22.15 -14.54 6.72
CA TRP A 330 -20.77 -14.77 7.08
C TRP A 330 -20.14 -13.49 7.61
N VAL A 331 -19.69 -13.49 8.85
CA VAL A 331 -18.92 -12.40 9.46
C VAL A 331 -17.45 -12.71 9.31
N VAL A 332 -16.76 -11.85 8.63
CA VAL A 332 -15.30 -11.97 8.46
C VAL A 332 -14.62 -11.37 9.68
N ASP A 333 -14.00 -12.21 10.49
CA ASP A 333 -13.22 -11.79 11.65
C ASP A 333 -11.84 -11.32 11.21
N GLU A 334 -11.22 -12.08 10.30
CA GLU A 334 -9.95 -11.74 9.68
C GLU A 334 -10.06 -11.94 8.16
N PRO A 335 -9.91 -10.90 7.36
CA PRO A 335 -9.95 -11.03 5.90
C PRO A 335 -8.77 -11.87 5.41
N GLY A 336 -9.04 -12.71 4.42
CA GLY A 336 -7.99 -13.43 3.72
C GLY A 336 -6.97 -12.48 3.12
N HIS A 337 -5.71 -12.81 3.22
CA HIS A 337 -4.61 -12.00 2.72
C HIS A 337 -3.50 -12.86 2.12
N ILE A 338 -2.57 -12.24 1.43
CA ILE A 338 -1.37 -12.92 0.95
C ILE A 338 -0.24 -12.57 1.90
N GLU A 339 0.37 -13.59 2.48
CA GLU A 339 1.62 -13.48 3.21
C GLU A 339 2.76 -14.01 2.34
N TYR A 340 3.92 -13.40 2.48
CA TYR A 340 5.12 -13.89 1.82
C TYR A 340 5.98 -14.65 2.82
N GLN A 341 6.26 -15.91 2.52
CA GLN A 341 7.07 -16.77 3.38
C GLN A 341 8.31 -17.23 2.63
N TRP A 342 9.44 -17.16 3.33
CA TRP A 342 10.68 -17.71 2.81
C TRP A 342 10.60 -19.23 2.72
N GLN A 343 10.74 -19.77 1.53
CA GLN A 343 10.77 -21.19 1.29
C GLN A 343 12.08 -21.57 0.61
N THR A 344 12.62 -22.71 1.02
CA THR A 344 13.79 -23.29 0.35
C THR A 344 13.32 -23.94 -0.95
N VAL A 345 13.75 -23.39 -2.07
CA VAL A 345 13.52 -23.95 -3.40
C VAL A 345 14.78 -24.69 -3.83
N LYS A 346 14.60 -25.90 -4.32
CA LYS A 346 15.68 -26.71 -4.90
C LYS A 346 15.65 -26.59 -6.41
N GLU A 347 16.74 -26.14 -6.98
CA GLU A 347 16.91 -26.00 -8.42
C GLU A 347 18.12 -26.83 -8.89
N GLU A 348 17.96 -27.61 -9.97
CA GLU A 348 19.07 -28.30 -10.59
C GLU A 348 19.74 -27.37 -11.60
N ILE A 349 20.97 -27.00 -11.32
CA ILE A 349 21.79 -26.17 -12.22
C ILE A 349 22.89 -27.00 -12.86
N TRP A 350 23.14 -26.73 -14.15
CA TRP A 350 24.28 -27.32 -14.87
C TRP A 350 25.55 -26.54 -14.54
N VAL A 351 26.56 -27.26 -14.04
CA VAL A 351 27.85 -26.67 -13.68
C VAL A 351 28.85 -26.96 -14.77
N GLU A 352 29.36 -25.93 -15.44
CA GLU A 352 30.45 -26.05 -16.40
C GLU A 352 31.81 -26.02 -15.69
N GLU A 353 32.83 -26.56 -16.40
CA GLU A 353 34.15 -27.03 -15.95
C GLU A 353 35.06 -26.01 -15.21
N VAL A 354 34.58 -24.83 -14.78
CA VAL A 354 35.44 -23.82 -14.08
C VAL A 354 34.68 -23.23 -12.91
N GLY A 355 35.13 -23.50 -11.69
CA GLY A 355 34.53 -22.93 -10.48
C GLY A 355 34.67 -21.41 -10.41
N HIS A 356 33.55 -20.73 -10.08
CA HIS A 356 33.50 -19.30 -9.85
C HIS A 356 32.53 -18.99 -8.71
N TRP A 357 32.71 -17.81 -8.13
CA TRP A 357 31.78 -17.31 -7.13
C TRP A 357 30.63 -16.58 -7.85
N GLU A 358 29.41 -17.01 -7.65
CA GLU A 358 28.19 -16.27 -8.00
C GLU A 358 27.64 -15.47 -6.83
#